data_ee7899e83643b3d0a11d35e038d2f2ba
#
_entry.id   ee7899e83643b3d0a11d35e038d2f2ba
#
_cell.length_a   1.000
_cell.length_b   1.000
_cell.length_c   1.000
_cell.angle_alpha   90.00
_cell.angle_beta   90.00
_cell.angle_gamma   90.00
#
_symmetry.space_group_name_H-M   'P 1'
#
loop_
_entity.id
_entity.type
_entity.pdbx_description
1 polymer ?
#
loop_
_entity_poly.entity_id
_entity_poly.type
_entity_poly.pdbx_seq_one_letter_code
_entity_poly.pdbx_strand_id
1 'polypeptide(L)'
;MERNKNTLLVNLYAGPGAGKSTGAAYIFAKLKMKGIDSEYVSEYAKDRVWQDDQFPLKYCQLYVTGKQALKIARLLGKVDVIVTDSPIAIGAMFTDEKPYQDVCLYEGKKYKNTFNIFIQRHEKYNTNGRNQTEDEARAIDVKLLNWLDENDLPYTVADGTEEGYDQIVDAIIAKLGVGHDEG
;
A
#
# COMPACT_ATOMS: atom_id res chain seq x y z
N MET A 1 18.76 16.64 8.07
CA MET A 1 17.35 16.65 8.42
C MET A 1 17.13 15.60 9.48
N GLU A 2 16.81 15.99 10.69
CA GLU A 2 16.59 15.07 11.80
C GLU A 2 15.36 14.19 11.54
N ARG A 3 15.45 12.91 11.92
CA ARG A 3 14.37 11.93 11.77
C ARG A 3 13.66 11.76 13.11
N ASN A 4 12.82 12.72 13.47
CA ASN A 4 12.19 12.77 14.80
C ASN A 4 10.69 12.41 14.80
N LYS A 5 10.06 12.26 13.63
CA LYS A 5 8.64 11.93 13.54
C LYS A 5 8.41 10.42 13.68
N ASN A 6 7.37 10.03 14.43
CA ASN A 6 6.85 8.67 14.46
C ASN A 6 5.93 8.45 13.25
N THR A 7 6.52 8.33 12.05
CA THR A 7 5.78 8.23 10.79
C THR A 7 4.84 7.02 10.79
N LEU A 8 3.55 7.25 10.50
CA LEU A 8 2.57 6.19 10.25
C LEU A 8 2.69 5.72 8.79
N LEU A 9 2.96 4.42 8.61
CA LEU A 9 2.98 3.79 7.28
C LEU A 9 1.61 3.15 6.99
N VAL A 10 0.86 3.73 6.07
CA VAL A 10 -0.44 3.24 5.61
C VAL A 10 -0.24 2.39 4.37
N ASN A 11 -0.51 1.10 4.48
CA ASN A 11 -0.35 0.11 3.44
C ASN A 11 -1.72 -0.29 2.86
N LEU A 12 -1.97 -0.03 1.58
CA LEU A 12 -3.19 -0.45 0.90
C LEU A 12 -2.97 -1.77 0.18
N TYR A 13 -3.72 -2.79 0.57
CA TYR A 13 -3.76 -4.12 -0.03
C TYR A 13 -5.04 -4.30 -0.83
N ALA A 14 -4.97 -4.86 -2.01
CA ALA A 14 -6.07 -5.40 -2.79
C ALA A 14 -5.55 -6.06 -4.06
N GLY A 15 -6.35 -6.86 -4.71
CA GLY A 15 -6.09 -7.35 -6.06
C GLY A 15 -6.11 -6.25 -7.13
N PRO A 16 -5.84 -6.62 -8.38
CA PRO A 16 -5.86 -5.69 -9.50
C PRO A 16 -7.24 -5.03 -9.64
N GLY A 17 -7.28 -3.71 -9.84
CA GLY A 17 -8.50 -3.00 -10.15
C GLY A 17 -9.46 -2.70 -9.01
N ALA A 18 -9.09 -2.96 -7.77
CA ALA A 18 -9.93 -2.65 -6.60
C ALA A 18 -9.84 -1.19 -6.11
N GLY A 19 -9.13 -0.31 -6.81
CA GLY A 19 -9.07 1.11 -6.46
C GLY A 19 -7.88 1.53 -5.60
N LYS A 20 -6.88 0.65 -5.32
CA LYS A 20 -5.71 1.00 -4.48
C LYS A 20 -5.04 2.32 -4.83
N SER A 21 -4.62 2.49 -6.09
CA SER A 21 -3.88 3.69 -6.51
C SER A 21 -4.75 4.94 -6.46
N THR A 22 -6.04 4.82 -6.80
CA THR A 22 -7.02 5.90 -6.66
C THR A 22 -7.21 6.27 -5.20
N GLY A 23 -7.44 5.28 -4.34
CA GLY A 23 -7.58 5.48 -2.89
C GLY A 23 -6.33 6.08 -2.26
N ALA A 24 -5.14 5.60 -2.63
CA ALA A 24 -3.88 6.16 -2.11
C ALA A 24 -3.71 7.64 -2.48
N ALA A 25 -4.01 8.01 -3.73
CA ALA A 25 -3.96 9.39 -4.19
C ALA A 25 -5.02 10.27 -3.49
N TYR A 26 -6.24 9.76 -3.33
CA TYR A 26 -7.32 10.44 -2.63
C TYR A 26 -6.98 10.69 -1.16
N ILE A 27 -6.57 9.64 -0.43
CA ILE A 27 -6.19 9.72 0.99
C ILE A 27 -5.03 10.72 1.16
N PHE A 28 -3.99 10.64 0.33
CA PHE A 28 -2.87 11.58 0.34
C PHE A 28 -3.35 13.02 0.16
N ALA A 29 -4.19 13.30 -0.85
CA ALA A 29 -4.70 14.64 -1.12
C ALA A 29 -5.53 15.18 0.05
N LYS A 30 -6.41 14.37 0.62
CA LYS A 30 -7.24 14.76 1.79
C LYS A 30 -6.39 15.06 3.02
N LEU A 31 -5.37 14.25 3.32
CA LEU A 31 -4.44 14.51 4.42
C LEU A 31 -3.68 15.83 4.24
N LYS A 32 -3.17 16.09 3.03
CA LYS A 32 -2.52 17.37 2.70
C LYS A 32 -3.46 18.57 2.89
N MET A 33 -4.71 18.47 2.42
CA MET A 33 -5.71 19.54 2.57
C MET A 33 -6.04 19.80 4.05
N LYS A 34 -5.93 18.80 4.91
CA LYS A 34 -6.10 18.91 6.36
C LYS A 34 -4.82 19.35 7.10
N GLY A 35 -3.76 19.75 6.36
CA GLY A 35 -2.50 20.23 6.93
C GLY A 35 -1.58 19.13 7.49
N ILE A 36 -1.89 17.85 7.25
CA ILE A 36 -1.07 16.74 7.70
C ILE A 36 0.09 16.52 6.73
N ASP A 37 1.31 16.50 7.26
CA ASP A 37 2.52 16.27 6.47
C ASP A 37 2.58 14.81 6.01
N SER A 38 2.19 14.57 4.78
CA SER A 38 2.04 13.22 4.22
C SER A 38 2.70 13.10 2.86
N GLU A 39 3.08 11.88 2.48
CA GLU A 39 3.63 11.55 1.16
C GLU A 39 2.99 10.27 0.59
N TYR A 40 2.74 10.27 -0.73
CA TYR A 40 2.30 9.10 -1.46
C TYR A 40 3.49 8.39 -2.12
N VAL A 41 3.65 7.12 -1.81
CA VAL A 41 4.66 6.25 -2.41
C VAL A 41 3.98 5.28 -3.38
N SER A 42 4.05 5.60 -4.66
CA SER A 42 3.51 4.80 -5.74
C SER A 42 4.31 3.52 -5.99
N GLU A 43 3.68 2.53 -6.60
CA GLU A 43 4.26 1.25 -6.99
C GLU A 43 5.44 1.42 -7.96
N TYR A 44 6.63 0.93 -7.56
CA TYR A 44 7.83 0.97 -8.40
C TYR A 44 7.72 0.05 -9.62
N ALA A 45 7.08 -1.11 -9.48
CA ALA A 45 6.90 -2.04 -10.59
C ALA A 45 6.14 -1.39 -11.76
N LYS A 46 5.14 -0.56 -11.46
CA LYS A 46 4.38 0.19 -12.46
C LYS A 46 5.24 1.19 -13.24
N ASP A 47 6.21 1.83 -12.58
CA ASP A 47 7.16 2.73 -13.23
C ASP A 47 7.99 1.98 -14.30
N ARG A 48 8.36 0.72 -14.04
CA ARG A 48 9.10 -0.13 -14.99
C ARG A 48 8.25 -0.50 -16.20
N VAL A 49 6.97 -0.81 -15.99
CA VAL A 49 6.04 -1.10 -17.10
C VAL A 49 5.90 0.10 -18.03
N TRP A 50 5.74 1.31 -17.50
CA TRP A 50 5.65 2.53 -18.31
C TRP A 50 6.93 2.92 -19.03
N GLN A 51 8.09 2.41 -18.57
CA GLN A 51 9.40 2.64 -19.21
C GLN A 51 9.78 1.54 -20.21
N ASP A 52 8.85 0.59 -20.50
CA ASP A 52 9.10 -0.61 -21.31
C ASP A 52 10.28 -1.45 -20.81
N ASP A 53 10.67 -1.29 -19.53
CA ASP A 53 11.77 -1.99 -18.89
C ASP A 53 11.23 -3.05 -17.90
N GLN A 54 10.74 -4.14 -18.44
CA GLN A 54 10.20 -5.24 -17.64
C GLN A 54 11.27 -6.24 -17.17
N PHE A 55 12.52 -6.07 -17.58
CA PHE A 55 13.60 -7.01 -17.22
C PHE A 55 13.74 -7.19 -15.71
N PRO A 56 13.78 -6.14 -14.87
CA PRO A 56 13.84 -6.33 -13.41
C PRO A 56 12.63 -7.05 -12.84
N LEU A 57 11.44 -6.80 -13.39
CA LEU A 57 10.19 -7.45 -12.93
C LEU A 57 10.20 -8.95 -13.17
N LYS A 58 10.85 -9.37 -14.26
CA LYS A 58 10.89 -10.77 -14.69
C LYS A 58 12.05 -11.55 -14.05
N TYR A 59 13.21 -10.91 -13.86
CA TYR A 59 14.45 -11.60 -13.52
C TYR A 59 15.10 -11.16 -12.22
N CYS A 60 14.62 -10.10 -11.57
CA CYS A 60 15.24 -9.56 -10.35
C CYS A 60 14.22 -8.93 -9.39
N GLN A 61 13.33 -9.74 -8.82
CA GLN A 61 12.32 -9.26 -7.88
C GLN A 61 12.92 -8.61 -6.63
N LEU A 62 14.09 -9.05 -6.18
CA LEU A 62 14.81 -8.43 -5.07
C LEU A 62 15.14 -6.95 -5.34
N TYR A 63 15.53 -6.60 -6.57
CA TYR A 63 15.75 -5.22 -6.97
C TYR A 63 14.46 -4.40 -6.89
N VAL A 64 13.35 -4.94 -7.39
CA VAL A 64 12.04 -4.27 -7.38
C VAL A 64 11.60 -3.99 -5.94
N THR A 65 11.65 -5.00 -5.07
CA THR A 65 11.32 -4.85 -3.65
C THR A 65 12.27 -3.87 -2.94
N GLY A 66 13.57 -3.94 -3.22
CA GLY A 66 14.55 -3.00 -2.67
C GLY A 66 14.30 -1.55 -3.08
N LYS A 67 13.89 -1.32 -4.34
CA LYS A 67 13.50 0.03 -4.80
C LYS A 67 12.24 0.54 -4.12
N GLN A 68 11.22 -0.31 -3.96
CA GLN A 68 10.01 0.05 -3.22
C GLN A 68 10.33 0.36 -1.75
N ALA A 69 11.12 -0.48 -1.09
CA ALA A 69 11.58 -0.26 0.28
C ALA A 69 12.35 1.06 0.43
N LEU A 70 13.23 1.40 -0.52
CA LEU A 70 13.97 2.66 -0.52
C LEU A 70 13.03 3.88 -0.66
N LYS A 71 12.00 3.80 -1.53
CA LYS A 71 11.00 4.88 -1.69
C LYS A 71 10.30 5.19 -0.35
N ILE A 72 10.00 4.17 0.45
CA ILE A 72 9.38 4.31 1.79
C ILE A 72 10.43 4.79 2.81
N ALA A 73 11.57 4.11 2.91
CA ALA A 73 12.58 4.36 3.94
C ALA A 73 13.13 5.78 3.95
N ARG A 74 13.22 6.43 2.77
CA ARG A 74 13.70 7.82 2.66
C ARG A 74 12.80 8.84 3.34
N LEU A 75 11.52 8.51 3.58
CA LEU A 75 10.48 9.38 4.14
C LEU A 75 10.25 9.15 5.63
N LEU A 76 10.61 7.96 6.14
CA LEU A 76 10.44 7.61 7.55
C LEU A 76 11.16 8.62 8.48
N GLY A 77 10.45 9.06 9.50
CA GLY A 77 10.92 10.05 10.45
C GLY A 77 10.89 11.49 9.93
N LYS A 78 10.48 11.72 8.69
CA LYS A 78 10.45 13.05 8.07
C LYS A 78 9.03 13.59 7.87
N VAL A 79 8.07 12.70 7.64
CA VAL A 79 6.65 13.03 7.44
C VAL A 79 5.80 12.34 8.50
N ASP A 80 4.57 12.82 8.72
CA ASP A 80 3.65 12.21 9.69
C ASP A 80 3.04 10.93 9.13
N VAL A 81 2.71 10.92 7.82
CA VAL A 81 2.06 9.78 7.16
C VAL A 81 2.74 9.45 5.83
N ILE A 82 2.95 8.17 5.58
CA ILE A 82 3.26 7.64 4.26
C ILE A 82 2.07 6.78 3.82
N VAL A 83 1.49 7.05 2.65
CA VAL A 83 0.48 6.18 2.04
C VAL A 83 1.10 5.45 0.88
N THR A 84 0.95 4.13 0.80
CA THR A 84 1.45 3.34 -0.34
C THR A 84 0.41 2.35 -0.85
N ASP A 85 0.32 2.24 -2.18
CA ASP A 85 -0.48 1.23 -2.89
C ASP A 85 0.34 -0.03 -3.25
N SER A 86 1.59 -0.09 -2.77
CA SER A 86 2.49 -1.23 -2.95
C SER A 86 3.26 -1.51 -1.66
N PRO A 87 2.64 -2.16 -0.68
CA PRO A 87 3.30 -2.59 0.56
C PRO A 87 4.50 -3.50 0.28
N ILE A 88 5.58 -3.35 1.04
CA ILE A 88 6.82 -4.14 0.81
C ILE A 88 6.55 -5.64 0.95
N ALA A 89 5.76 -6.04 1.94
CA ALA A 89 5.46 -7.45 2.22
C ALA A 89 4.83 -8.18 1.03
N ILE A 90 4.07 -7.47 0.16
CA ILE A 90 3.38 -8.08 -0.99
C ILE A 90 4.38 -8.68 -2.00
N GLY A 91 5.64 -8.27 -1.98
CA GLY A 91 6.70 -8.85 -2.78
C GLY A 91 6.83 -10.36 -2.60
N ALA A 92 6.49 -10.88 -1.41
CA ALA A 92 6.50 -12.31 -1.12
C ALA A 92 5.48 -13.12 -1.95
N MET A 93 4.43 -12.48 -2.47
CA MET A 93 3.41 -13.17 -3.29
C MET A 93 3.85 -13.39 -4.75
N PHE A 94 4.93 -12.77 -5.19
CA PHE A 94 5.42 -12.84 -6.57
C PHE A 94 6.55 -13.85 -6.78
N THR A 95 6.79 -14.73 -5.82
CA THR A 95 7.83 -15.76 -5.88
C THR A 95 7.45 -16.99 -5.06
N ASP A 96 7.95 -18.14 -5.47
CA ASP A 96 7.87 -19.40 -4.71
C ASP A 96 9.16 -19.65 -3.88
N GLU A 97 10.15 -18.77 -3.98
CA GLU A 97 11.42 -18.88 -3.25
C GLU A 97 11.28 -18.45 -1.79
N LYS A 98 11.21 -19.41 -0.89
CA LYS A 98 11.02 -19.18 0.55
C LYS A 98 11.98 -18.16 1.15
N PRO A 99 13.31 -18.17 0.91
CA PRO A 99 14.21 -17.18 1.46
C PRO A 99 13.86 -15.76 1.04
N TYR A 100 13.42 -15.56 -0.20
CA TYR A 100 13.00 -14.24 -0.67
C TYR A 100 11.66 -13.80 -0.06
N GLN A 101 10.71 -14.73 0.10
CA GLN A 101 9.45 -14.45 0.82
C GLN A 101 9.75 -13.96 2.24
N ASP A 102 10.66 -14.64 2.95
CA ASP A 102 11.05 -14.27 4.31
C ASP A 102 11.68 -12.87 4.38
N VAL A 103 12.50 -12.49 3.40
CA VAL A 103 13.05 -11.13 3.31
C VAL A 103 11.93 -10.10 3.10
N CYS A 104 10.98 -10.33 2.20
CA CYS A 104 9.88 -9.41 1.97
C CYS A 104 9.00 -9.22 3.20
N LEU A 105 8.68 -10.32 3.90
CA LEU A 105 7.89 -10.30 5.13
C LEU A 105 8.64 -9.58 6.26
N TYR A 106 9.92 -9.88 6.45
CA TYR A 106 10.78 -9.19 7.42
C TYR A 106 10.80 -7.68 7.16
N GLU A 107 11.09 -7.27 5.92
CA GLU A 107 11.12 -5.88 5.52
C GLU A 107 9.77 -5.17 5.70
N GLY A 108 8.66 -5.86 5.41
CA GLY A 108 7.31 -5.32 5.62
C GLY A 108 6.92 -5.19 7.08
N LYS A 109 7.32 -6.14 7.93
CA LYS A 109 6.97 -6.20 9.36
C LYS A 109 7.88 -5.36 10.29
N LYS A 110 9.06 -4.94 9.82
CA LYS A 110 10.01 -4.20 10.67
C LYS A 110 9.51 -2.80 11.07
N TYR A 111 8.55 -2.25 10.35
CA TYR A 111 7.95 -0.96 10.67
C TYR A 111 6.82 -1.14 11.68
N LYS A 112 7.02 -0.68 12.92
CA LYS A 112 6.09 -0.90 14.03
C LYS A 112 4.83 -0.05 13.94
N ASN A 113 4.94 1.18 13.43
CA ASN A 113 3.81 2.10 13.28
C ASN A 113 3.20 1.96 11.88
N THR A 114 2.43 0.89 11.69
CA THR A 114 1.77 0.58 10.41
C THR A 114 0.26 0.53 10.55
N PHE A 115 -0.42 0.87 9.46
CA PHE A 115 -1.86 0.68 9.31
C PHE A 115 -2.12 -0.01 7.97
N ASN A 116 -2.40 -1.32 8.02
CA ASN A 116 -2.70 -2.11 6.84
C ASN A 116 -4.21 -2.09 6.59
N ILE A 117 -4.58 -1.83 5.35
CA ILE A 117 -5.96 -1.72 4.92
C ILE A 117 -6.15 -2.58 3.68
N PHE A 118 -7.11 -3.48 3.74
CA PHE A 118 -7.57 -4.20 2.57
C PHE A 118 -8.70 -3.42 1.92
N ILE A 119 -8.51 -2.98 0.66
CA ILE A 119 -9.53 -2.29 -0.10
C ILE A 119 -10.44 -3.32 -0.76
N GLN A 120 -11.67 -3.39 -0.29
CA GLN A 120 -12.69 -4.24 -0.85
C GLN A 120 -13.23 -3.64 -2.15
N ARG A 121 -13.26 -4.45 -3.19
CA ARG A 121 -13.79 -4.07 -4.49
C ARG A 121 -15.28 -3.77 -4.40
N HIS A 122 -15.68 -2.57 -4.82
CA HIS A 122 -17.08 -2.13 -4.80
C HIS A 122 -17.69 -2.07 -6.20
N GLU A 123 -16.97 -1.55 -7.18
CA GLU A 123 -17.48 -1.34 -8.53
C GLU A 123 -17.20 -2.52 -9.48
N LYS A 124 -17.94 -2.53 -10.62
CA LYS A 124 -17.65 -3.43 -11.72
C LYS A 124 -16.21 -3.27 -12.19
N TYR A 125 -15.55 -4.40 -12.40
CA TYR A 125 -14.18 -4.47 -12.85
C TYR A 125 -13.97 -3.70 -14.16
N ASN A 126 -13.08 -2.69 -14.13
CA ASN A 126 -12.68 -1.97 -15.33
C ASN A 126 -11.51 -2.71 -16.00
N THR A 127 -11.75 -3.24 -17.20
CA THR A 127 -10.77 -4.04 -17.97
C THR A 127 -9.70 -3.21 -18.67
N ASN A 128 -9.84 -1.88 -18.75
CA ASN A 128 -8.90 -1.02 -19.47
C ASN A 128 -7.48 -1.09 -18.87
N GLY A 129 -6.52 -1.53 -19.68
CA GLY A 129 -5.11 -1.67 -19.30
C GLY A 129 -4.81 -2.85 -18.38
N ARG A 130 -5.64 -3.90 -18.39
CA ARG A 130 -5.50 -5.10 -17.53
C ARG A 130 -5.67 -6.38 -18.30
N ASN A 131 -4.94 -7.40 -17.86
CA ASN A 131 -4.94 -8.73 -18.48
C ASN A 131 -5.88 -9.74 -17.78
N GLN A 132 -6.41 -9.38 -16.58
CA GLN A 132 -7.25 -10.27 -15.78
C GLN A 132 -8.73 -10.02 -16.04
N THR A 133 -9.54 -11.06 -15.93
CA THR A 133 -11.01 -10.99 -15.84
C THR A 133 -11.45 -10.57 -14.44
N GLU A 134 -12.75 -10.24 -14.27
CA GLU A 134 -13.30 -9.92 -12.95
C GLU A 134 -13.19 -11.11 -11.97
N ASP A 135 -13.46 -12.32 -12.43
CA ASP A 135 -13.39 -13.53 -11.60
C ASP A 135 -11.95 -13.83 -11.16
N GLU A 136 -10.96 -13.67 -12.05
CA GLU A 136 -9.55 -13.78 -11.72
C GLU A 136 -9.12 -12.73 -10.68
N ALA A 137 -9.60 -11.49 -10.83
CA ALA A 137 -9.31 -10.41 -9.88
C ALA A 137 -9.90 -10.69 -8.50
N ARG A 138 -11.13 -11.24 -8.41
CA ARG A 138 -11.76 -11.67 -7.16
C ARG A 138 -11.04 -12.85 -6.52
N ALA A 139 -10.59 -13.82 -7.32
CA ALA A 139 -9.77 -14.93 -6.82
C ALA A 139 -8.45 -14.45 -6.22
N ILE A 140 -7.83 -13.42 -6.80
CA ILE A 140 -6.62 -12.78 -6.25
C ILE A 140 -6.95 -12.06 -4.93
N ASP A 141 -8.10 -11.39 -4.82
CA ASP A 141 -8.53 -10.76 -3.57
C ASP A 141 -8.64 -11.79 -2.43
N VAL A 142 -9.28 -12.94 -2.67
CA VAL A 142 -9.39 -14.03 -1.69
C VAL A 142 -8.02 -14.60 -1.33
N LYS A 143 -7.16 -14.86 -2.32
CA LYS A 143 -5.80 -15.34 -2.09
C LYS A 143 -5.00 -14.36 -1.22
N LEU A 144 -5.15 -13.06 -1.46
CA LEU A 144 -4.46 -12.02 -0.72
C LEU A 144 -4.93 -11.93 0.73
N LEU A 145 -6.24 -12.03 0.98
CA LEU A 145 -6.80 -12.06 2.34
C LEU A 145 -6.25 -13.24 3.14
N ASN A 146 -6.34 -14.45 2.58
CA ASN A 146 -5.78 -15.64 3.23
C ASN A 146 -4.28 -15.47 3.50
N TRP A 147 -3.53 -14.92 2.55
CA TRP A 147 -2.09 -14.69 2.70
C TRP A 147 -1.77 -13.66 3.81
N LEU A 148 -2.58 -12.60 3.97
CA LEU A 148 -2.42 -11.65 5.07
C LEU A 148 -2.61 -12.34 6.42
N ASP A 149 -3.65 -13.18 6.54
CA ASP A 149 -3.96 -13.92 7.77
C ASP A 149 -2.85 -14.96 8.08
N GLU A 150 -2.43 -15.76 7.10
CA GLU A 150 -1.37 -16.78 7.23
C GLU A 150 -0.01 -16.19 7.63
N ASN A 151 0.23 -14.91 7.31
CA ASN A 151 1.48 -14.24 7.62
C ASN A 151 1.38 -13.26 8.80
N ASP A 152 0.36 -13.31 9.63
CA ASP A 152 0.17 -12.43 10.79
C ASP A 152 0.35 -10.94 10.43
N LEU A 153 -0.28 -10.50 9.36
CA LEU A 153 -0.33 -9.11 8.92
C LEU A 153 -1.73 -8.55 9.21
N PRO A 154 -1.99 -8.02 10.41
CA PRO A 154 -3.33 -7.54 10.77
C PRO A 154 -3.74 -6.39 9.87
N TYR A 155 -5.00 -6.38 9.45
CA TYR A 155 -5.56 -5.38 8.54
C TYR A 155 -6.97 -4.98 8.92
N THR A 156 -7.40 -3.83 8.42
CA THR A 156 -8.79 -3.37 8.44
C THR A 156 -9.35 -3.43 7.02
N VAL A 157 -10.61 -3.78 6.87
CA VAL A 157 -11.28 -3.75 5.56
C VAL A 157 -11.97 -2.40 5.37
N ALA A 158 -11.84 -1.82 4.18
CA ALA A 158 -12.54 -0.61 3.77
C ALA A 158 -13.02 -0.75 2.33
N ASP A 159 -14.17 -0.15 2.00
CA ASP A 159 -14.69 -0.16 0.64
C ASP A 159 -13.84 0.72 -0.29
N GLY A 160 -13.73 0.28 -1.56
CA GLY A 160 -13.05 1.03 -2.62
C GLY A 160 -13.94 2.16 -3.19
N THR A 161 -14.58 2.93 -2.32
CA THR A 161 -15.45 4.06 -2.62
C THR A 161 -14.91 5.35 -2.00
N GLU A 162 -15.46 6.50 -2.39
CA GLU A 162 -15.10 7.79 -1.79
C GLU A 162 -15.35 7.79 -0.28
N GLU A 163 -16.52 7.28 0.15
CA GLU A 163 -16.89 7.16 1.55
C GLU A 163 -15.93 6.23 2.32
N GLY A 164 -15.54 5.11 1.71
CA GLY A 164 -14.56 4.18 2.32
C GLY A 164 -13.18 4.83 2.46
N TYR A 165 -12.76 5.64 1.50
CA TYR A 165 -11.50 6.39 1.60
C TYR A 165 -11.56 7.52 2.63
N ASP A 166 -12.70 8.21 2.78
CA ASP A 166 -12.89 9.20 3.85
C ASP A 166 -12.82 8.54 5.23
N GLN A 167 -13.43 7.37 5.42
CA GLN A 167 -13.31 6.60 6.67
C GLN A 167 -11.85 6.24 7.00
N ILE A 168 -11.04 5.92 5.97
CA ILE A 168 -9.60 5.68 6.14
C ILE A 168 -8.90 6.96 6.60
N VAL A 169 -9.21 8.11 6.00
CA VAL A 169 -8.64 9.41 6.39
C VAL A 169 -8.94 9.70 7.86
N ASP A 170 -10.19 9.53 8.29
CA ASP A 170 -10.60 9.77 9.67
C ASP A 170 -9.89 8.81 10.65
N ALA A 171 -9.75 7.54 10.28
CA ALA A 171 -9.01 6.56 11.07
C ALA A 171 -7.50 6.90 11.19
N ILE A 172 -6.89 7.45 10.13
CA ILE A 172 -5.50 7.94 10.15
C ILE A 172 -5.38 9.11 11.13
N ILE A 173 -6.28 10.10 11.05
CA ILE A 173 -6.29 11.27 11.93
C ILE A 173 -6.42 10.85 13.39
N ALA A 174 -7.33 9.92 13.68
CA ALA A 174 -7.50 9.37 15.02
C ALA A 174 -6.22 8.68 15.54
N LYS A 175 -5.52 7.93 14.68
CA LYS A 175 -4.24 7.26 15.03
C LYS A 175 -3.10 8.25 15.28
N LEU A 176 -3.10 9.39 14.62
CA LEU A 176 -2.10 10.45 14.85
C LEU A 176 -2.34 11.21 16.16
N GLY A 177 -3.51 11.07 16.80
CA GLY A 177 -3.89 11.83 17.97
C GLY A 177 -4.09 13.31 17.69
N VAL A 178 -4.28 13.70 16.45
CA VAL A 178 -4.64 15.08 16.07
C VAL A 178 -6.12 15.24 16.33
N GLY A 179 -6.48 15.66 17.53
CA GLY A 179 -7.85 16.02 17.88
C GLY A 179 -8.33 17.18 17.02
N HIS A 180 -9.62 17.19 16.72
CA HIS A 180 -10.28 18.34 16.11
C HIS A 180 -10.15 19.53 17.08
N ASP A 181 -9.16 20.39 16.89
CA ASP A 181 -9.28 21.78 17.29
C ASP A 181 -10.22 22.45 16.27
N GLU A 182 -11.51 22.38 16.55
CA GLU A 182 -12.48 23.27 15.96
C GLU A 182 -12.21 24.66 16.54
N GLY A 183 -11.49 25.48 15.78
CA GLY A 183 -11.38 26.92 15.99
C GLY A 183 -12.37 27.66 15.11
#